data_7192da0dcc438256c6cf8f5a12f4e298
#
_entry.id   7192da0dcc438256c6cf8f5a12f4e298
#
_cell.length_a   1.000
_cell.length_b   1.000
_cell.length_c   1.000
_cell.angle_alpha   90.00
_cell.angle_beta   90.00
_cell.angle_gamma   90.00
#
_symmetry.space_group_name_H-M   'P 1'
#
loop_
_entity.id
_entity.type
_entity.pdbx_description
1 polymer ?
#
loop_
_entity_poly.entity_id
_entity_poly.type
_entity_poly.pdbx_seq_one_letter_code
_entity_poly.pdbx_strand_id
1 'polypeptide(L)'
;MDASLGYSYLRSTTPLSAGIGFHGVDASLTEAITPRFSVREDWGYLRAPNAAGTRYHSDVLSYLVGPVFYPRRDRRLVTYVHALLGGAKVTGGVPFGGGVGKGYVYDFSWAFGGGYEYWFSNSTALRVGIDALHTSFFNASGTIQGRYDIRPVLGVVRYFERRKR
;
A
#
# COMPACT_ATOMS: atom_id res chain seq x y z
N MET A 1 7.29 7.50 17.83
CA MET A 1 6.78 7.87 16.49
C MET A 1 7.85 7.59 15.45
N ASP A 2 7.50 6.98 14.34
CA ASP A 2 8.37 6.80 13.17
C ASP A 2 7.68 7.21 11.88
N ALA A 3 8.46 7.57 10.86
CA ALA A 3 8.00 7.80 9.51
C ALA A 3 8.74 6.88 8.55
N SER A 4 8.07 6.42 7.52
CA SER A 4 8.71 5.70 6.43
C SER A 4 8.40 6.32 5.08
N LEU A 5 9.33 6.13 4.16
CA LEU A 5 9.18 6.45 2.76
C LEU A 5 9.79 5.32 1.94
N GLY A 6 9.09 4.87 0.92
CA GLY A 6 9.54 3.76 0.11
C GLY A 6 8.97 3.76 -1.29
N TYR A 7 9.46 2.79 -2.04
CA TYR A 7 8.92 2.40 -3.33
C TYR A 7 7.90 1.30 -3.14
N SER A 8 6.80 1.37 -3.84
CA SER A 8 5.80 0.31 -3.89
C SER A 8 5.45 -0.06 -5.33
N TYR A 9 5.13 -1.33 -5.51
CA TYR A 9 4.65 -1.88 -6.76
C TYR A 9 3.30 -2.55 -6.51
N LEU A 10 2.34 -2.38 -7.41
CA LEU A 10 1.06 -3.05 -7.35
C LEU A 10 0.81 -3.75 -8.68
N ARG A 11 0.52 -5.03 -8.63
CA ARG A 11 0.07 -5.78 -9.80
C ARG A 11 -1.42 -6.05 -9.68
N SER A 12 -2.20 -5.32 -10.47
CA SER A 12 -3.64 -5.54 -10.57
C SER A 12 -3.96 -6.40 -11.76
N THR A 13 -4.67 -7.50 -11.54
CA THR A 13 -5.17 -8.37 -12.61
C THR A 13 -6.56 -7.88 -12.99
N THR A 14 -6.73 -7.35 -14.19
CA THR A 14 -8.06 -6.97 -14.70
C THR A 14 -8.64 -8.06 -15.59
N PRO A 15 -9.99 -8.20 -15.66
CA PRO A 15 -10.62 -9.15 -16.59
C PRO A 15 -10.32 -8.86 -18.06
N LEU A 16 -9.92 -7.63 -18.37
CA LEU A 16 -9.71 -7.12 -19.73
C LEU A 16 -8.25 -7.18 -20.21
N SER A 17 -7.29 -7.50 -19.32
CA SER A 17 -5.88 -7.52 -19.70
C SER A 17 -5.05 -8.43 -18.80
N ALA A 18 -3.88 -8.85 -19.30
CA ALA A 18 -2.90 -9.70 -18.62
C ALA A 18 -2.24 -9.09 -17.37
N GLY A 19 -2.90 -8.19 -16.69
CA GLY A 19 -2.44 -7.49 -15.48
C GLY A 19 -1.81 -6.13 -15.79
N ILE A 20 -2.16 -5.14 -14.97
CA ILE A 20 -1.58 -3.79 -15.02
C ILE A 20 -0.60 -3.67 -13.87
N GLY A 21 0.66 -3.32 -14.17
CA GLY A 21 1.67 -2.98 -13.18
C GLY A 21 1.63 -1.49 -12.87
N PHE A 22 1.47 -1.17 -11.60
CA PHE A 22 1.57 0.19 -11.07
C PHE A 22 2.86 0.32 -10.28
N HIS A 23 3.55 1.42 -10.47
CA HIS A 23 4.80 1.76 -9.77
C HIS A 23 4.60 3.08 -9.03
N GLY A 24 5.17 3.21 -7.85
CA GLY A 24 5.04 4.46 -7.13
C GLY A 24 5.74 4.52 -5.81
N VAL A 25 5.25 5.42 -4.97
CA VAL A 25 5.79 5.71 -3.66
C VAL A 25 4.79 5.37 -2.57
N ASP A 26 5.32 4.99 -1.43
CA ASP A 26 4.59 4.68 -0.23
C ASP A 26 5.19 5.48 0.93
N ALA A 27 4.35 6.14 1.70
CA ALA A 27 4.76 6.88 2.88
C ALA A 27 3.89 6.47 4.07
N SER A 28 4.47 6.33 5.25
CA SER A 28 3.68 6.05 6.45
C SER A 28 4.18 6.77 7.68
N LEU A 29 3.25 7.04 8.59
CA LEU A 29 3.52 7.44 9.96
C LEU A 29 3.04 6.36 10.91
N THR A 30 3.86 6.02 11.91
CA THR A 30 3.51 5.00 12.90
C THR A 30 3.71 5.54 14.29
N GLU A 31 2.68 5.44 15.13
CA GLU A 31 2.72 5.83 16.53
C GLU A 31 2.57 4.61 17.44
N ALA A 32 3.50 4.44 18.36
CA ALA A 32 3.50 3.32 19.30
C ALA A 32 2.50 3.56 20.44
N ILE A 33 1.54 2.67 20.61
CA ILE A 33 0.59 2.67 21.73
C ILE A 33 1.14 1.82 22.89
N THR A 34 1.71 0.66 22.54
CA THR A 34 2.38 -0.23 23.49
C THR A 34 3.69 -0.76 22.89
N PRO A 35 4.53 -1.49 23.64
CA PRO A 35 5.72 -2.11 23.05
C PRO A 35 5.46 -3.06 21.89
N ARG A 36 4.24 -3.60 21.76
CA ARG A 36 3.90 -4.56 20.70
C ARG A 36 2.84 -4.05 19.72
N PHE A 37 2.13 -2.98 20.05
CA PHE A 37 1.06 -2.41 19.21
C PHE A 37 1.33 -0.96 18.87
N SER A 38 1.08 -0.62 17.62
CA SER A 38 1.15 0.74 17.09
C SER A 38 -0.07 1.00 16.21
N VAL A 39 -0.34 2.26 15.93
CA VAL A 39 -1.25 2.69 14.86
C VAL A 39 -0.39 3.25 13.73
N ARG A 40 -0.74 2.90 12.50
CA ARG A 40 -0.09 3.37 11.27
C ARG A 40 -1.09 4.09 10.40
N GLU A 41 -0.68 5.22 9.87
CA GLU A 41 -1.27 5.89 8.73
C GLU A 41 -0.37 5.61 7.53
N ASP A 42 -0.98 5.24 6.40
CA ASP A 42 -0.27 4.78 5.19
C ASP A 42 -0.86 5.50 3.97
N TRP A 43 0.00 6.14 3.19
CA TRP A 43 -0.35 6.84 1.96
C TRP A 43 0.43 6.25 0.80
N GLY A 44 -0.27 5.74 -0.20
CA GLY A 44 0.31 5.22 -1.43
C GLY A 44 -0.07 6.05 -2.64
N TYR A 45 0.89 6.36 -3.49
CA TYR A 45 0.66 6.89 -4.82
C TYR A 45 1.32 5.99 -5.86
N LEU A 46 0.52 5.44 -6.75
CA LEU A 46 0.93 4.44 -7.73
C LEU A 46 0.46 4.88 -9.13
N ARG A 47 1.29 4.69 -10.13
CA ARG A 47 1.01 5.07 -11.51
C ARG A 47 1.29 3.93 -12.48
N ALA A 48 0.35 3.73 -13.42
CA ALA A 48 0.51 2.88 -14.60
C ALA A 48 0.46 3.77 -15.86
N PRO A 49 1.54 3.85 -16.65
CA PRO A 49 1.60 4.76 -17.80
C PRO A 49 0.67 4.37 -18.96
N ASN A 50 0.39 3.08 -19.13
CA ASN A 50 -0.43 2.56 -20.23
C ASN A 50 -1.47 1.58 -19.68
N ALA A 51 -2.49 2.09 -18.99
CA ALA A 51 -3.52 1.26 -18.39
C ALA A 51 -4.28 0.45 -19.45
N ALA A 52 -4.29 -0.88 -19.29
CA ALA A 52 -5.00 -1.83 -20.16
C ALA A 52 -4.66 -1.71 -21.68
N GLY A 53 -3.43 -1.33 -22.03
CA GLY A 53 -3.01 -1.15 -23.44
C GLY A 53 -3.59 0.11 -24.10
N THR A 54 -4.19 1.00 -23.34
CA THR A 54 -4.68 2.30 -23.82
C THR A 54 -3.57 3.37 -23.71
N ARG A 55 -3.77 4.51 -24.39
CA ARG A 55 -2.87 5.67 -24.26
C ARG A 55 -3.08 6.46 -22.95
N TYR A 56 -3.96 6.00 -22.08
CA TYR A 56 -4.27 6.68 -20.83
C TYR A 56 -3.42 6.13 -19.69
N HIS A 57 -2.90 7.02 -18.85
CA HIS A 57 -2.33 6.63 -17.57
C HIS A 57 -3.44 6.40 -16.55
N SER A 58 -3.18 5.56 -15.57
CA SER A 58 -4.03 5.42 -14.39
C SER A 58 -3.18 5.67 -13.15
N ASP A 59 -3.70 6.53 -12.27
CA ASP A 59 -3.10 6.86 -10.99
C ASP A 59 -3.97 6.32 -9.87
N VAL A 60 -3.35 5.64 -8.90
CA VAL A 60 -4.00 5.13 -7.69
C VAL A 60 -3.43 5.88 -6.50
N LEU A 61 -4.29 6.58 -5.77
CA LEU A 61 -3.99 7.19 -4.48
C LEU A 61 -4.71 6.40 -3.40
N SER A 62 -3.99 5.87 -2.42
CA SER A 62 -4.54 5.20 -1.25
C SER A 62 -4.20 5.96 0.03
N TYR A 63 -5.12 5.93 1.00
CA TYR A 63 -4.90 6.39 2.37
C TYR A 63 -5.59 5.41 3.31
N LEU A 64 -4.80 4.81 4.16
CA LEU A 64 -5.23 3.73 5.03
C LEU A 64 -4.74 4.00 6.46
N VAL A 65 -5.49 3.56 7.45
CA VAL A 65 -5.11 3.66 8.86
C VAL A 65 -5.46 2.37 9.58
N GLY A 66 -4.64 1.96 10.53
CA GLY A 66 -4.97 0.78 11.32
C GLY A 66 -3.84 0.30 12.23
N PRO A 67 -4.11 -0.79 12.96
CA PRO A 67 -3.18 -1.37 13.90
C PRO A 67 -2.01 -2.10 13.21
N VAL A 68 -0.86 -1.99 13.87
CA VAL A 68 0.36 -2.76 13.57
C VAL A 68 0.72 -3.56 14.81
N PHE A 69 0.93 -4.84 14.64
CA PHE A 69 1.41 -5.73 15.68
C PHE A 69 2.84 -6.18 15.37
N TYR A 70 3.68 -6.18 16.40
CA TYR A 70 5.08 -6.58 16.32
C TYR A 70 5.29 -7.89 17.10
N PRO A 71 5.19 -9.06 16.44
CA PRO A 71 5.36 -10.34 17.12
C PRO A 71 6.78 -10.55 17.64
N ARG A 72 7.76 -10.01 16.94
CA ARG A 72 9.18 -10.11 17.31
C ARG A 72 9.90 -8.78 17.13
N ARG A 73 10.63 -8.37 18.17
CA ARG A 73 11.45 -7.16 18.18
C ARG A 73 12.85 -7.49 18.69
N ASP A 74 13.69 -8.04 17.81
CA ASP A 74 15.10 -8.22 18.09
C ASP A 74 15.87 -6.89 17.94
N ARG A 75 17.12 -6.87 18.36
CA ARG A 75 17.96 -5.66 18.27
C ARG A 75 18.08 -5.10 16.86
N ARG A 76 18.21 -5.97 15.85
CA ARG A 76 18.42 -5.60 14.45
C ARG A 76 17.25 -5.94 13.54
N LEU A 77 16.46 -6.95 13.88
CA LEU A 77 15.35 -7.42 13.05
C LEU A 77 14.04 -7.28 13.82
N VAL A 78 13.12 -6.55 13.25
CA VAL A 78 11.76 -6.40 13.77
C VAL A 78 10.81 -6.96 12.75
N THR A 79 9.93 -7.87 13.17
CA THR A 79 8.83 -8.39 12.34
C THR A 79 7.57 -7.61 12.68
N TYR A 80 6.77 -7.28 11.69
CA TYR A 80 5.48 -6.65 11.87
C TYR A 80 4.41 -7.28 10.99
N VAL A 81 3.17 -7.21 11.45
CA VAL A 81 1.95 -7.47 10.68
C VAL A 81 0.99 -6.31 10.90
N HIS A 82 0.16 -6.00 9.92
CA HIS A 82 -0.81 -4.91 10.02
C HIS A 82 -2.13 -5.23 9.32
N ALA A 83 -3.17 -4.56 9.76
CA ALA A 83 -4.46 -4.51 9.09
C ALA A 83 -4.89 -3.03 9.00
N LEU A 84 -5.03 -2.53 7.78
CA LEU A 84 -5.28 -1.11 7.53
C LEU A 84 -6.61 -0.96 6.78
N LEU A 85 -7.37 0.07 7.11
CA LEU A 85 -8.68 0.40 6.54
C LEU A 85 -8.67 1.85 6.07
N GLY A 86 -9.40 2.15 5.00
CA GLY A 86 -9.50 3.52 4.50
C GLY A 86 -10.13 3.60 3.13
N GLY A 87 -9.54 4.37 2.25
CA GLY A 87 -10.03 4.55 0.90
C GLY A 87 -8.91 4.57 -0.12
N ALA A 88 -9.31 4.37 -1.36
CA ALA A 88 -8.45 4.56 -2.49
C ALA A 88 -9.20 5.26 -3.63
N LYS A 89 -8.48 6.03 -4.42
CA LYS A 89 -8.97 6.76 -5.57
C LYS A 89 -8.16 6.39 -6.79
N VAL A 90 -8.83 5.95 -7.85
CA VAL A 90 -8.23 5.79 -9.18
C VAL A 90 -8.62 6.98 -10.05
N THR A 91 -7.66 7.53 -10.76
CA THR A 91 -7.88 8.65 -11.70
C THR A 91 -7.19 8.33 -13.03
N GLY A 92 -7.81 8.75 -14.13
CA GLY A 92 -7.25 8.54 -15.47
C GLY A 92 -8.04 7.51 -16.28
N GLY A 93 -7.37 6.50 -16.81
CA GLY A 93 -8.04 5.42 -17.54
C GLY A 93 -8.78 4.49 -16.57
N VAL A 94 -10.10 4.59 -16.53
CA VAL A 94 -10.97 3.73 -15.73
C VAL A 94 -11.87 2.91 -16.64
N PRO A 95 -12.20 1.65 -16.28
CA PRO A 95 -13.16 0.85 -17.03
C PRO A 95 -14.53 1.51 -17.01
N PHE A 96 -15.15 1.64 -18.17
CA PHE A 96 -16.47 2.23 -18.32
C PHE A 96 -17.24 1.57 -19.48
N GLY A 97 -18.41 0.98 -19.21
CA GLY A 97 -19.32 0.49 -20.24
C GLY A 97 -18.72 -0.51 -21.24
N GLY A 98 -17.80 -1.38 -20.82
CA GLY A 98 -17.11 -2.33 -21.69
C GLY A 98 -15.85 -1.80 -22.40
N GLY A 99 -15.44 -0.55 -22.11
CA GLY A 99 -14.22 0.09 -22.59
C GLY A 99 -13.43 0.77 -21.46
N VAL A 100 -12.47 1.60 -21.84
CA VAL A 100 -11.71 2.43 -20.92
C VAL A 100 -12.00 3.90 -21.23
N GLY A 101 -12.58 4.60 -20.28
CA GLY A 101 -12.85 6.04 -20.36
C GLY A 101 -11.93 6.84 -19.44
N LYS A 102 -11.89 8.16 -19.62
CA LYS A 102 -11.21 9.07 -18.68
C LYS A 102 -12.17 9.44 -17.55
N GLY A 103 -11.80 9.15 -16.31
CA GLY A 103 -12.64 9.43 -15.16
C GLY A 103 -11.92 9.26 -13.85
N TYR A 104 -12.67 9.17 -12.77
CA TYR A 104 -12.17 8.79 -11.45
C TYR A 104 -13.18 7.86 -10.77
N VAL A 105 -12.67 6.97 -9.95
CA VAL A 105 -13.44 6.09 -9.07
C VAL A 105 -12.85 6.19 -7.67
N TYR A 106 -13.71 6.28 -6.69
CA TYR A 106 -13.36 6.33 -5.29
C TYR A 106 -14.10 5.21 -4.56
N ASP A 107 -13.39 4.43 -3.77
CA ASP A 107 -14.00 3.33 -3.04
C ASP A 107 -13.30 3.05 -1.70
N PHE A 108 -14.01 2.32 -0.84
CA PHE A 108 -13.46 1.77 0.37
C PHE A 108 -12.35 0.76 0.04
N SER A 109 -11.25 0.85 0.77
CA SER A 109 -10.09 0.00 0.57
C SER A 109 -9.54 -0.48 1.90
N TRP A 110 -8.94 -1.65 1.90
CA TRP A 110 -8.25 -2.18 3.06
C TRP A 110 -7.04 -2.99 2.65
N ALA A 111 -6.08 -3.08 3.55
CA ALA A 111 -4.86 -3.85 3.35
C ALA A 111 -4.57 -4.72 4.55
N PHE A 112 -4.15 -5.95 4.29
CA PHE A 112 -3.59 -6.84 5.28
C PHE A 112 -2.21 -7.27 4.82
N GLY A 113 -1.21 -7.11 5.68
CA GLY A 113 0.15 -7.38 5.28
C GLY A 113 1.12 -7.45 6.46
N GLY A 114 2.39 -7.45 6.09
CA GLY A 114 3.46 -7.46 7.06
C GLY A 114 4.83 -7.51 6.42
N GLY A 115 5.85 -7.59 7.26
CA GLY A 115 7.21 -7.59 6.77
C GLY A 115 8.25 -7.53 7.87
N TYR A 116 9.40 -7.05 7.45
CA TYR A 116 10.58 -6.94 8.30
C TYR A 116 11.17 -5.55 8.23
N GLU A 117 11.70 -5.10 9.38
CA GLU A 117 12.54 -3.90 9.48
C GLU A 117 13.93 -4.33 9.95
N TYR A 118 14.92 -4.04 9.13
CA TYR A 118 16.32 -4.28 9.48
C TYR A 118 16.99 -2.98 9.91
N TRP A 119 17.38 -2.92 11.19
CA TRP A 119 17.98 -1.76 11.83
C TRP A 119 19.48 -1.71 11.60
N PHE A 120 19.94 -0.74 10.84
CA PHE A 120 21.36 -0.49 10.65
C PHE A 120 21.89 0.65 11.55
N SER A 121 20.97 1.46 12.12
CA SER A 121 21.32 2.43 13.15
C SER A 121 20.25 2.47 14.26
N ASN A 122 20.48 3.28 15.30
CA ASN A 122 19.51 3.45 16.41
C ASN A 122 18.24 4.20 15.99
N SER A 123 18.23 4.82 14.83
CA SER A 123 17.13 5.67 14.35
C SER A 123 16.68 5.37 12.94
N THR A 124 17.33 4.44 12.23
CA THR A 124 17.06 4.19 10.81
C THR A 124 17.06 2.70 10.52
N ALA A 125 16.03 2.25 9.81
CA ALA A 125 15.87 0.87 9.36
C ALA A 125 15.49 0.80 7.88
N LEU A 126 15.81 -0.33 7.25
CA LEU A 126 15.25 -0.73 5.96
C LEU A 126 13.98 -1.53 6.24
N ARG A 127 12.89 -1.20 5.57
CA ARG A 127 11.62 -1.93 5.64
C ARG A 127 11.38 -2.68 4.34
N VAL A 128 11.06 -3.95 4.46
CA VAL A 128 10.58 -4.79 3.35
C VAL A 128 9.25 -5.36 3.77
N GLY A 129 8.22 -5.15 2.97
CA GLY A 129 6.87 -5.59 3.26
C GLY A 129 6.14 -6.11 2.03
N ILE A 130 5.06 -6.81 2.30
CA ILE A 130 4.11 -7.27 1.30
C ILE A 130 2.70 -7.14 1.86
N ASP A 131 1.80 -6.55 1.08
CA ASP A 131 0.42 -6.34 1.43
C ASP A 131 -0.50 -7.01 0.40
N ALA A 132 -1.59 -7.59 0.88
CA ALA A 132 -2.77 -7.86 0.10
C ALA A 132 -3.67 -6.62 0.20
N LEU A 133 -3.71 -5.81 -0.85
CA LEU A 133 -4.55 -4.62 -0.94
C LEU A 133 -5.86 -4.97 -1.62
N HIS A 134 -6.96 -4.71 -0.95
CA HIS A 134 -8.30 -4.88 -1.50
C HIS A 134 -8.80 -3.54 -2.04
N THR A 135 -9.18 -3.55 -3.32
CA THR A 135 -9.83 -2.41 -3.99
C THR A 135 -10.97 -2.92 -4.87
N SER A 136 -12.01 -2.12 -5.06
CA SER A 136 -13.16 -2.49 -5.90
C SER A 136 -13.14 -1.82 -7.28
N PHE A 137 -12.01 -1.28 -7.71
CA PHE A 137 -11.94 -0.34 -8.85
C PHE A 137 -12.14 -0.93 -10.25
N PHE A 138 -11.81 -2.19 -10.47
CA PHE A 138 -11.72 -2.72 -11.83
C PHE A 138 -12.75 -3.81 -12.11
N ASN A 139 -14.01 -3.50 -11.82
CA ASN A 139 -15.11 -4.43 -12.07
C ASN A 139 -15.73 -4.23 -13.45
N ALA A 140 -15.48 -5.15 -14.37
CA ALA A 140 -16.00 -5.10 -15.73
C ALA A 140 -17.53 -5.36 -15.83
N SER A 141 -18.18 -5.83 -14.75
CA SER A 141 -19.57 -6.30 -14.79
C SER A 141 -20.55 -5.45 -13.97
N GLY A 142 -20.09 -4.33 -13.37
CA GLY A 142 -20.95 -3.53 -12.48
C GLY A 142 -21.30 -4.23 -11.15
N THR A 143 -20.82 -5.43 -10.94
CA THR A 143 -20.96 -6.18 -9.69
C THR A 143 -19.71 -5.94 -8.84
N ILE A 144 -19.85 -5.47 -7.62
CA ILE A 144 -18.75 -5.25 -6.66
C ILE A 144 -18.16 -6.61 -6.28
N GLN A 145 -17.22 -7.09 -7.06
CA GLN A 145 -16.36 -8.21 -6.66
C GLN A 145 -15.03 -7.63 -6.22
N GLY A 146 -14.81 -7.58 -4.93
CA GLY A 146 -13.56 -7.14 -4.35
C GLY A 146 -12.38 -7.96 -4.87
N ARG A 147 -11.30 -7.28 -5.22
CA ARG A 147 -10.05 -7.89 -5.67
C ARG A 147 -8.96 -7.66 -4.67
N TYR A 148 -8.13 -8.67 -4.54
CA TYR A 148 -6.89 -8.60 -3.77
C TYR A 148 -5.74 -8.43 -4.75
N ASP A 149 -5.06 -7.32 -4.64
CA ASP A 149 -3.85 -7.03 -5.38
C ASP A 149 -2.65 -7.14 -4.45
N ILE A 150 -1.55 -7.70 -4.92
CA ILE A 150 -0.32 -7.83 -4.13
C ILE A 150 0.51 -6.55 -4.29
N ARG A 151 0.87 -5.95 -3.16
CA ARG A 151 1.67 -4.72 -3.07
C ARG A 151 2.95 -4.97 -2.28
N PRO A 152 4.08 -5.35 -2.90
CA PRO A 152 5.39 -5.29 -2.27
C PRO A 152 5.82 -3.84 -2.04
N VAL A 153 6.44 -3.61 -0.88
CA VAL A 153 6.96 -2.31 -0.44
C VAL A 153 8.40 -2.46 0.01
N LEU A 154 9.26 -1.54 -0.44
CA LEU A 154 10.64 -1.41 0.00
C LEU A 154 10.89 0.05 0.40
N GLY A 155 11.26 0.29 1.65
CA GLY A 155 11.40 1.66 2.15
C GLY A 155 12.41 1.82 3.28
N VAL A 156 12.65 3.07 3.63
CA VAL A 156 13.46 3.46 4.78
C VAL A 156 12.54 4.00 5.87
N VAL A 157 12.77 3.55 7.09
CA VAL A 157 12.08 4.01 8.30
C VAL A 157 13.00 4.90 9.11
N ARG A 158 12.49 6.05 9.55
CA ARG A 158 13.16 6.96 10.44
C ARG A 158 12.38 7.11 11.75
N TYR A 159 13.01 6.82 12.88
CA TYR A 159 12.47 7.07 14.21
C TYR A 159 12.86 8.46 14.70
N PHE A 160 11.90 9.20 15.20
CA PHE A 160 12.13 10.55 15.74
C PHE A 160 12.55 10.55 17.21
N GLU A 161 12.21 9.48 17.96
CA GLU A 161 12.67 9.28 19.31
C GLU A 161 13.70 8.14 19.36
N ARG A 162 14.74 8.31 20.19
CA ARG A 162 15.71 7.22 20.40
C ARG A 162 14.96 6.02 20.97
N ARG A 163 15.00 4.91 20.26
CA ARG A 163 14.50 3.63 20.75
C ARG A 163 15.22 3.33 22.08
N LYS A 164 14.49 3.42 23.21
CA LYS A 164 15.01 2.96 24.50
C LYS A 164 15.37 1.48 24.36
N ARG A 165 16.63 1.16 24.59
CA ARG A 165 17.15 -0.21 24.52
C ARG A 165 16.61 -1.04 25.68
#